data_f4988684f46e04dee66ab6cd8b0ad889
#
_entry.id   f4988684f46e04dee66ab6cd8b0ad889
#
_cell.length_a   1.000
_cell.length_b   1.000
_cell.length_c   1.000
_cell.angle_alpha   90.00
_cell.angle_beta   90.00
_cell.angle_gamma   90.00
#
_symmetry.space_group_name_H-M   'P 1'
#
loop_
_entity.id
_entity.type
_entity.pdbx_description
1 polymer ?
#
loop_
_entity_poly.entity_id
_entity_poly.type
_entity_poly.pdbx_seq_one_letter_code
_entity_poly.pdbx_strand_id
1 'polypeptide(L)'
;MLFRSYRRIGDKVIQQANTTLNWSSTNSDAASLGSLGSVDTSGSKSVTLSPTQTANGPVDEELKYTLNATNVCGGSDSKTVSVRVKGSIEPVPAVLLNSVFFPTDYPTKQYPALGLVRSQQETLTTLADGFKKYLEYDPDAKLSLSAYADERGPGKHNQTLSDLRAQRVKDFLVSQGIAAEKIDATAHGKENQLDKATVIELQTKDPNQPPETRVKNFKATWLAYNRRVDILLLPTNAASERFYPHNAADSQLLWQRPKPSRRAVESSSN
;
A
#
# COMPACT_ATOMS: atom_id res chain seq x y z
N MET A 1 -11.92 -35.01 4.46
CA MET A 1 -12.82 -33.86 4.26
C MET A 1 -12.10 -32.85 3.37
N LEU A 2 -12.60 -32.55 2.19
CA LEU A 2 -12.01 -31.55 1.30
C LEU A 2 -12.43 -30.17 1.81
N PHE A 3 -11.44 -29.26 2.03
CA PHE A 3 -11.74 -27.87 2.33
C PHE A 3 -11.53 -27.00 1.08
N ARG A 4 -12.18 -25.86 1.05
CA ARG A 4 -12.06 -24.84 0.01
C ARG A 4 -11.49 -23.57 0.59
N SER A 5 -10.53 -22.97 -0.11
CA SER A 5 -9.86 -21.77 0.34
C SER A 5 -10.64 -20.51 0.01
N TYR A 6 -10.75 -19.62 1.00
CA TYR A 6 -11.39 -18.31 0.89
C TYR A 6 -10.49 -17.22 1.44
N ARG A 7 -10.37 -16.09 0.75
CA ARG A 7 -9.65 -14.91 1.27
C ARG A 7 -10.39 -13.64 0.86
N ARG A 8 -10.62 -12.77 1.83
CA ARG A 8 -11.19 -11.44 1.63
C ARG A 8 -10.29 -10.40 2.29
N ILE A 9 -10.05 -9.28 1.60
CA ILE A 9 -9.36 -8.11 2.15
C ILE A 9 -10.35 -6.95 2.10
N GLY A 10 -10.68 -6.36 3.25
CA GLY A 10 -11.71 -5.34 3.32
C GLY A 10 -13.04 -5.81 2.74
N ASP A 11 -13.49 -5.14 1.69
CA ASP A 11 -14.71 -5.44 0.93
C ASP A 11 -14.48 -6.34 -0.30
N LYS A 12 -13.23 -6.61 -0.69
CA LYS A 12 -12.88 -7.36 -1.90
C LYS A 12 -12.57 -8.83 -1.59
N VAL A 13 -13.26 -9.75 -2.27
CA VAL A 13 -12.91 -11.17 -2.26
C VAL A 13 -11.76 -11.41 -3.20
N ILE A 14 -10.59 -11.76 -2.63
CA ILE A 14 -9.35 -12.01 -3.37
C ILE A 14 -9.29 -13.45 -3.85
N GLN A 15 -9.78 -14.39 -3.03
CA GLN A 15 -9.88 -15.80 -3.39
C GLN A 15 -11.25 -16.32 -3.05
N GLN A 16 -11.99 -16.72 -4.09
CA GLN A 16 -13.33 -17.27 -3.97
C GLN A 16 -13.27 -18.79 -3.82
N ALA A 17 -13.92 -19.32 -2.80
CA ALA A 17 -14.12 -20.75 -2.63
C ALA A 17 -15.30 -21.22 -3.50
N ASN A 18 -15.11 -22.27 -4.29
CA ASN A 18 -16.15 -22.87 -5.13
C ASN A 18 -16.17 -24.39 -4.98
N THR A 19 -17.33 -25.01 -5.19
CA THR A 19 -17.48 -26.47 -5.28
C THR A 19 -18.59 -26.82 -6.25
N THR A 20 -18.63 -28.10 -6.66
CA THR A 20 -19.73 -28.62 -7.45
C THR A 20 -20.52 -29.59 -6.60
N LEU A 21 -21.82 -29.38 -6.49
CA LEU A 21 -22.77 -30.30 -5.89
C LEU A 21 -23.30 -31.22 -6.99
N ASN A 22 -23.26 -32.54 -6.75
CA ASN A 22 -23.82 -33.52 -7.61
C ASN A 22 -24.88 -34.30 -6.81
N TRP A 23 -26.04 -34.55 -7.39
CA TRP A 23 -27.12 -35.26 -6.73
C TRP A 23 -27.88 -36.18 -7.70
N SER A 24 -28.49 -37.19 -7.11
CA SER A 24 -29.46 -38.04 -7.79
C SER A 24 -30.46 -38.54 -6.79
N SER A 25 -31.73 -38.60 -7.16
CA SER A 25 -32.79 -39.23 -6.39
C SER A 25 -33.53 -40.26 -7.27
N THR A 26 -34.09 -41.27 -6.63
CA THR A 26 -34.88 -42.31 -7.28
C THR A 26 -36.29 -42.30 -6.70
N ASN A 27 -37.29 -42.65 -7.51
CA ASN A 27 -38.69 -42.64 -7.10
C ASN A 27 -39.20 -41.30 -6.58
N SER A 28 -38.72 -40.18 -7.16
CA SER A 28 -39.11 -38.83 -6.82
C SER A 28 -39.54 -38.06 -8.07
N ASP A 29 -40.57 -37.21 -7.90
CA ASP A 29 -41.16 -36.39 -8.97
C ASP A 29 -40.68 -34.93 -8.85
N ALA A 30 -40.21 -34.52 -7.67
CA ALA A 30 -39.70 -33.19 -7.43
C ALA A 30 -38.50 -33.23 -6.46
N ALA A 31 -37.57 -32.29 -6.62
CA ALA A 31 -36.45 -32.08 -5.71
C ALA A 31 -36.20 -30.61 -5.45
N SER A 32 -35.65 -30.31 -4.27
CA SER A 32 -35.15 -28.97 -3.92
C SER A 32 -33.81 -29.08 -3.19
N LEU A 33 -32.93 -28.12 -3.45
CA LEU A 33 -31.57 -28.10 -2.89
C LEU A 33 -31.38 -26.87 -2.01
N GLY A 34 -31.87 -26.92 -0.78
CA GLY A 34 -31.74 -25.86 0.23
C GLY A 34 -32.08 -24.47 -0.31
N SER A 35 -31.19 -23.53 -0.11
CA SER A 35 -31.32 -22.13 -0.59
C SER A 35 -31.22 -21.97 -2.12
N LEU A 36 -30.88 -23.02 -2.86
CA LEU A 36 -30.80 -22.99 -4.33
C LEU A 36 -32.14 -23.21 -5.00
N GLY A 37 -33.18 -23.53 -4.21
CA GLY A 37 -34.56 -23.73 -4.66
C GLY A 37 -34.82 -25.07 -5.34
N SER A 38 -35.86 -25.12 -6.21
CA SER A 38 -36.23 -26.32 -6.97
C SER A 38 -35.15 -26.68 -7.98
N VAL A 39 -34.89 -28.00 -8.06
CA VAL A 39 -33.91 -28.59 -8.99
C VAL A 39 -34.51 -29.85 -9.61
N ASP A 40 -33.90 -30.36 -10.69
CA ASP A 40 -34.24 -31.65 -11.24
C ASP A 40 -33.92 -32.77 -10.24
N THR A 41 -34.55 -33.92 -10.37
CA THR A 41 -34.36 -35.08 -9.48
C THR A 41 -32.92 -35.64 -9.52
N SER A 42 -32.17 -35.32 -10.55
CA SER A 42 -30.73 -35.58 -10.64
C SER A 42 -30.05 -34.44 -11.38
N GLY A 43 -28.80 -34.12 -10.99
CA GLY A 43 -28.07 -33.03 -11.63
C GLY A 43 -26.75 -32.69 -11.00
N SER A 44 -26.20 -31.60 -11.50
CA SER A 44 -24.92 -31.02 -11.03
C SER A 44 -24.99 -29.50 -11.07
N LYS A 45 -24.49 -28.83 -10.03
CA LYS A 45 -24.46 -27.38 -9.95
C LYS A 45 -23.19 -26.88 -9.25
N SER A 46 -22.50 -25.98 -9.90
CA SER A 46 -21.40 -25.22 -9.24
C SER A 46 -21.98 -24.20 -8.27
N VAL A 47 -21.47 -24.17 -7.07
CA VAL A 47 -21.86 -23.22 -6.02
C VAL A 47 -20.68 -22.47 -5.46
N THR A 48 -20.89 -21.18 -5.27
CA THR A 48 -19.94 -20.29 -4.60
C THR A 48 -20.13 -20.40 -3.08
N LEU A 49 -19.05 -20.65 -2.37
CA LEU A 49 -19.05 -20.82 -0.92
C LEU A 49 -18.67 -19.51 -0.26
N SER A 50 -19.64 -18.82 0.30
CA SER A 50 -19.42 -17.56 1.03
C SER A 50 -19.57 -17.83 2.54
N PRO A 51 -18.52 -17.59 3.33
CA PRO A 51 -18.61 -17.64 4.78
C PRO A 51 -19.65 -16.66 5.32
N THR A 52 -20.28 -17.00 6.42
CA THR A 52 -21.21 -16.12 7.13
C THR A 52 -20.49 -15.11 8.02
N GLN A 53 -19.25 -15.42 8.40
CA GLN A 53 -18.40 -14.52 9.16
C GLN A 53 -18.16 -13.21 8.40
N THR A 54 -18.33 -12.08 9.09
CA THR A 54 -18.05 -10.75 8.56
C THR A 54 -16.84 -10.08 9.22
N ALA A 55 -16.53 -10.45 10.46
CA ALA A 55 -15.41 -9.91 11.21
C ALA A 55 -14.04 -10.37 10.66
N ASN A 56 -13.03 -9.53 10.80
CA ASN A 56 -11.66 -9.91 10.46
C ASN A 56 -11.18 -11.07 11.34
N GLY A 57 -10.42 -11.98 10.73
CA GLY A 57 -9.87 -13.14 11.40
C GLY A 57 -9.85 -14.39 10.52
N PRO A 58 -9.43 -15.52 11.09
CA PRO A 58 -9.46 -16.80 10.39
C PRO A 58 -10.91 -17.23 10.14
N VAL A 59 -11.15 -17.81 8.97
CA VAL A 59 -12.42 -18.43 8.58
C VAL A 59 -12.27 -19.94 8.68
N ASP A 60 -13.19 -20.61 9.37
CA ASP A 60 -13.29 -22.06 9.44
C ASP A 60 -14.76 -22.46 9.66
N GLU A 61 -15.54 -22.46 8.59
CA GLU A 61 -16.98 -22.69 8.61
C GLU A 61 -17.37 -23.95 7.86
N GLU A 62 -18.39 -24.61 8.33
CA GLU A 62 -19.07 -25.75 7.68
C GLU A 62 -20.38 -25.29 7.07
N LEU A 63 -20.43 -25.25 5.74
CA LEU A 63 -21.65 -24.94 4.97
C LEU A 63 -22.38 -26.21 4.64
N LYS A 64 -23.70 -26.25 4.92
CA LYS A 64 -24.53 -27.43 4.72
C LYS A 64 -25.49 -27.24 3.56
N TYR A 65 -25.62 -28.27 2.73
CA TYR A 65 -26.54 -28.33 1.59
C TYR A 65 -27.44 -29.55 1.76
N THR A 66 -28.74 -29.31 1.82
CA THR A 66 -29.76 -30.39 2.00
C THR A 66 -30.55 -30.53 0.72
N LEU A 67 -30.49 -31.71 0.14
CA LEU A 67 -31.40 -32.12 -0.93
C LEU A 67 -32.68 -32.71 -0.29
N ASN A 68 -33.82 -32.17 -0.66
CA ASN A 68 -35.13 -32.75 -0.31
C ASN A 68 -35.78 -33.27 -1.60
N ALA A 69 -36.23 -34.48 -1.58
CA ALA A 69 -36.92 -35.13 -2.70
C ALA A 69 -38.32 -35.56 -2.26
N THR A 70 -39.31 -35.39 -3.13
CA THR A 70 -40.71 -35.72 -2.86
C THR A 70 -41.32 -36.46 -4.06
N ASN A 71 -42.35 -37.28 -3.80
CA ASN A 71 -43.14 -37.91 -4.85
C ASN A 71 -44.62 -37.55 -4.72
N VAL A 72 -45.37 -37.79 -5.79
CA VAL A 72 -46.83 -37.52 -5.85
C VAL A 72 -47.67 -38.35 -4.89
N CYS A 73 -47.12 -39.45 -4.38
CA CYS A 73 -47.75 -40.27 -3.36
C CYS A 73 -47.56 -39.79 -1.93
N GLY A 74 -46.93 -38.64 -1.74
CA GLY A 74 -46.67 -38.03 -0.44
C GLY A 74 -45.39 -38.50 0.28
N GLY A 75 -44.58 -39.33 -0.38
CA GLY A 75 -43.26 -39.73 0.14
C GLY A 75 -42.25 -38.59 0.07
N SER A 76 -41.40 -38.49 1.08
CA SER A 76 -40.31 -37.53 1.11
C SER A 76 -39.04 -38.12 1.74
N ASP A 77 -37.88 -37.71 1.24
CA ASP A 77 -36.58 -38.05 1.80
C ASP A 77 -35.64 -36.85 1.71
N SER A 78 -34.67 -36.79 2.60
CA SER A 78 -33.68 -35.69 2.61
C SER A 78 -32.28 -36.19 2.92
N LYS A 79 -31.27 -35.54 2.25
CA LYS A 79 -29.86 -35.84 2.50
C LYS A 79 -29.06 -34.58 2.56
N THR A 80 -28.26 -34.44 3.61
CA THR A 80 -27.38 -33.28 3.83
C THR A 80 -25.93 -33.65 3.56
N VAL A 81 -25.23 -32.78 2.85
CA VAL A 81 -23.77 -32.80 2.70
C VAL A 81 -23.17 -31.53 3.28
N SER A 82 -21.95 -31.63 3.80
CA SER A 82 -21.23 -30.52 4.38
C SER A 82 -19.98 -30.23 3.57
N VAL A 83 -19.70 -28.95 3.39
CA VAL A 83 -18.46 -28.46 2.77
C VAL A 83 -17.79 -27.51 3.74
N ARG A 84 -16.52 -27.74 4.07
CA ARG A 84 -15.74 -26.88 4.96
C ARG A 84 -15.02 -25.80 4.16
N VAL A 85 -15.20 -24.54 4.56
CA VAL A 85 -14.52 -23.37 4.01
C VAL A 85 -13.49 -22.90 5.04
N LYS A 86 -12.24 -22.78 4.62
CA LYS A 86 -11.15 -22.24 5.44
C LYS A 86 -10.51 -21.05 4.75
N GLY A 87 -10.04 -20.10 5.53
CA GLY A 87 -9.38 -18.93 4.95
C GLY A 87 -9.19 -17.79 5.93
N SER A 88 -9.25 -16.57 5.40
CA SER A 88 -9.10 -15.34 6.21
C SER A 88 -9.96 -14.21 5.69
N ILE A 89 -10.34 -13.34 6.60
CA ILE A 89 -10.86 -12.00 6.35
C ILE A 89 -9.87 -11.03 6.97
N GLU A 90 -9.25 -10.22 6.14
CA GLU A 90 -8.16 -9.32 6.51
C GLU A 90 -8.59 -7.85 6.38
N PRO A 91 -8.12 -6.94 7.24
CA PRO A 91 -8.34 -5.52 7.03
C PRO A 91 -7.59 -5.04 5.77
N VAL A 92 -8.04 -3.93 5.19
CA VAL A 92 -7.28 -3.27 4.11
C VAL A 92 -5.90 -2.88 4.65
N PRO A 93 -4.80 -3.26 3.96
CA PRO A 93 -3.45 -2.94 4.40
C PRO A 93 -3.23 -1.42 4.49
N ALA A 94 -2.70 -0.97 5.61
CA ALA A 94 -2.30 0.43 5.76
C ALA A 94 -1.01 0.71 4.99
N VAL A 95 -0.98 1.85 4.29
CA VAL A 95 0.22 2.38 3.64
C VAL A 95 0.65 3.62 4.41
N LEU A 96 1.81 3.56 5.05
CA LEU A 96 2.38 4.71 5.75
C LEU A 96 3.05 5.65 4.74
N LEU A 97 2.42 6.79 4.52
CA LEU A 97 2.87 7.81 3.58
C LEU A 97 3.58 8.92 4.34
N ASN A 98 4.90 9.00 4.19
CA ASN A 98 5.70 10.09 4.74
C ASN A 98 6.51 10.74 3.63
N SER A 99 6.60 12.08 3.65
CA SER A 99 7.47 12.83 2.74
C SER A 99 8.93 12.51 3.03
N VAL A 100 9.74 12.55 1.99
CA VAL A 100 11.18 12.27 2.04
C VAL A 100 11.96 13.56 1.88
N PHE A 101 12.92 13.81 2.77
CA PHE A 101 13.71 15.04 2.80
C PHE A 101 15.13 14.82 2.33
N PHE A 102 15.71 15.87 1.73
CA PHE A 102 17.02 15.82 1.10
C PHE A 102 18.00 16.84 1.65
N PRO A 103 19.31 16.51 1.68
CA PRO A 103 20.37 17.47 1.97
C PRO A 103 20.39 18.60 0.94
N THR A 104 21.10 19.69 1.31
CA THR A 104 21.34 20.80 0.39
C THR A 104 22.09 20.33 -0.84
N ASP A 105 21.57 20.65 -2.05
CA ASP A 105 22.22 20.45 -3.35
C ASP A 105 22.51 18.97 -3.71
N TYR A 106 21.73 18.02 -3.16
CA TYR A 106 21.82 16.59 -3.47
C TYR A 106 20.42 16.00 -3.78
N PRO A 107 20.41 14.88 -4.57
CA PRO A 107 21.53 14.26 -5.30
C PRO A 107 22.07 15.14 -6.42
N THR A 108 23.24 14.79 -6.97
CA THR A 108 23.82 15.45 -8.14
C THR A 108 23.96 14.43 -9.30
N LYS A 109 24.17 14.93 -10.53
CA LYS A 109 24.44 14.04 -11.67
C LYS A 109 25.67 13.16 -11.46
N GLN A 110 26.70 13.69 -10.79
CA GLN A 110 27.91 12.96 -10.47
C GLN A 110 27.71 11.94 -9.33
N TYR A 111 26.81 12.24 -8.39
CA TYR A 111 26.52 11.38 -7.23
C TYR A 111 25.00 11.13 -7.11
N PRO A 112 24.41 10.41 -8.06
CA PRO A 112 22.95 10.19 -8.09
C PRO A 112 22.45 9.34 -6.92
N ALA A 113 23.28 8.48 -6.35
CA ALA A 113 22.95 7.65 -5.21
C ALA A 113 22.96 8.38 -3.87
N LEU A 114 23.67 9.54 -3.79
CA LEU A 114 23.71 10.36 -2.58
C LEU A 114 22.43 11.18 -2.39
N GLY A 115 22.25 11.68 -1.17
CA GLY A 115 21.11 12.53 -0.82
C GLY A 115 19.96 11.78 -0.14
N LEU A 116 19.84 10.47 -0.32
CA LEU A 116 18.88 9.66 0.41
C LEU A 116 19.58 9.07 1.65
N VAL A 117 19.52 9.78 2.77
CA VAL A 117 20.14 9.33 4.03
C VAL A 117 19.42 8.13 4.62
N ARG A 118 20.04 7.43 5.56
CA ARG A 118 19.56 6.14 6.06
C ARG A 118 18.14 6.19 6.61
N SER A 119 17.80 7.18 7.43
CA SER A 119 16.44 7.34 7.98
C SER A 119 15.39 7.48 6.88
N GLN A 120 15.72 8.16 5.78
CA GLN A 120 14.83 8.32 4.64
C GLN A 120 14.71 7.03 3.81
N GLN A 121 15.77 6.22 3.76
CA GLN A 121 15.70 4.87 3.17
C GLN A 121 14.79 3.95 3.99
N GLU A 122 14.90 3.99 5.32
CA GLU A 122 14.04 3.22 6.23
C GLU A 122 12.56 3.63 6.07
N THR A 123 12.27 4.92 5.95
CA THR A 123 10.93 5.44 5.64
C THR A 123 10.39 4.88 4.32
N LEU A 124 11.19 4.89 3.26
CA LEU A 124 10.79 4.35 1.96
C LEU A 124 10.68 2.83 1.94
N THR A 125 11.47 2.12 2.73
CA THR A 125 11.34 0.66 2.89
C THR A 125 10.00 0.31 3.54
N THR A 126 9.63 1.02 4.61
CA THR A 126 8.32 0.87 5.27
C THR A 126 7.16 1.15 4.31
N LEU A 127 7.26 2.23 3.53
CA LEU A 127 6.30 2.55 2.48
C LEU A 127 6.18 1.42 1.46
N ALA A 128 7.32 0.92 0.95
CA ALA A 128 7.34 -0.13 -0.07
C ALA A 128 6.69 -1.42 0.43
N ASP A 129 6.95 -1.81 1.67
CA ASP A 129 6.36 -3.01 2.28
C ASP A 129 4.84 -2.87 2.50
N GLY A 130 4.38 -1.70 2.93
CA GLY A 130 2.95 -1.40 3.03
C GLY A 130 2.27 -1.38 1.67
N PHE A 131 2.89 -0.73 0.68
CA PHE A 131 2.34 -0.61 -0.66
C PHE A 131 2.27 -1.96 -1.41
N LYS A 132 3.27 -2.83 -1.27
CA LYS A 132 3.21 -4.20 -1.81
C LYS A 132 2.00 -4.98 -1.29
N LYS A 133 1.72 -4.89 0.01
CA LYS A 133 0.52 -5.50 0.60
C LYS A 133 -0.77 -4.84 0.10
N TYR A 134 -0.76 -3.51 -0.06
CA TYR A 134 -1.91 -2.77 -0.58
C TYR A 134 -2.24 -3.15 -2.03
N LEU A 135 -1.23 -3.47 -2.86
CA LEU A 135 -1.41 -3.95 -4.23
C LEU A 135 -2.13 -5.31 -4.32
N GLU A 136 -2.14 -6.11 -3.25
CA GLU A 136 -2.98 -7.32 -3.20
C GLU A 136 -4.48 -6.96 -3.09
N TYR A 137 -4.80 -5.85 -2.42
CA TYR A 137 -6.15 -5.32 -2.31
C TYR A 137 -6.57 -4.50 -3.53
N ASP A 138 -5.67 -3.64 -4.01
CA ASP A 138 -5.90 -2.77 -5.18
C ASP A 138 -4.72 -2.87 -6.16
N PRO A 139 -4.78 -3.82 -7.12
CA PRO A 139 -3.73 -4.03 -8.10
C PRO A 139 -3.48 -2.83 -9.02
N ASP A 140 -4.45 -1.92 -9.16
CA ASP A 140 -4.34 -0.74 -10.02
C ASP A 140 -3.78 0.49 -9.30
N ALA A 141 -3.58 0.40 -7.99
CA ALA A 141 -3.01 1.48 -7.20
C ALA A 141 -1.63 1.91 -7.70
N LYS A 142 -1.34 3.22 -7.53
CA LYS A 142 -0.07 3.84 -7.90
C LYS A 142 0.40 4.80 -6.82
N LEU A 143 1.71 5.03 -6.79
CA LEU A 143 2.34 6.12 -6.05
C LEU A 143 2.66 7.26 -6.99
N SER A 144 2.23 8.48 -6.65
CA SER A 144 2.60 9.71 -7.36
C SER A 144 3.60 10.50 -6.49
N LEU A 145 4.79 10.73 -7.03
CA LEU A 145 5.89 11.44 -6.39
C LEU A 145 5.93 12.88 -6.90
N SER A 146 5.91 13.86 -5.98
CA SER A 146 6.05 15.28 -6.28
C SER A 146 7.32 15.81 -5.60
N ALA A 147 8.34 16.14 -6.38
CA ALA A 147 9.65 16.54 -5.87
C ALA A 147 9.88 18.06 -5.96
N TYR A 148 10.47 18.61 -4.91
CA TYR A 148 10.71 20.05 -4.75
C TYR A 148 12.17 20.36 -4.38
N ALA A 149 12.64 21.52 -4.76
CA ALA A 149 13.87 22.14 -4.28
C ALA A 149 13.53 23.39 -3.46
N ASP A 150 14.43 23.83 -2.58
CA ASP A 150 14.24 25.08 -1.84
C ASP A 150 14.38 26.31 -2.76
N GLU A 151 14.04 27.51 -2.25
CA GLU A 151 14.00 28.75 -3.01
C GLU A 151 15.35 29.22 -3.58
N ARG A 152 16.48 28.69 -3.05
CA ARG A 152 17.83 29.16 -3.37
C ARG A 152 18.26 28.69 -4.76
N GLY A 153 18.98 29.56 -5.46
CA GLY A 153 19.58 29.26 -6.75
C GLY A 153 18.67 29.48 -7.97
N PRO A 154 19.22 29.31 -9.17
CA PRO A 154 18.50 29.48 -10.43
C PRO A 154 17.39 28.46 -10.64
N GLY A 155 16.28 28.85 -11.29
CA GLY A 155 15.14 27.95 -11.56
C GLY A 155 15.54 26.69 -12.32
N LYS A 156 16.39 26.81 -13.35
CA LYS A 156 16.89 25.65 -14.13
C LYS A 156 17.67 24.64 -13.27
N HIS A 157 18.48 25.13 -12.32
CA HIS A 157 19.20 24.25 -11.38
C HIS A 157 18.21 23.53 -10.46
N ASN A 158 17.24 24.26 -9.90
CA ASN A 158 16.24 23.68 -9.01
C ASN A 158 15.33 22.67 -9.71
N GLN A 159 14.99 22.91 -10.98
CA GLN A 159 14.27 21.93 -11.79
C GLN A 159 15.07 20.63 -11.91
N THR A 160 16.34 20.71 -12.34
CA THR A 160 17.22 19.53 -12.43
C THR A 160 17.38 18.84 -11.07
N LEU A 161 17.48 19.60 -9.98
CA LEU A 161 17.67 19.04 -8.64
C LEU A 161 16.42 18.30 -8.16
N SER A 162 15.24 18.85 -8.41
CA SER A 162 13.97 18.14 -8.11
C SER A 162 13.76 16.91 -9.00
N ASP A 163 14.15 16.95 -10.28
CA ASP A 163 14.14 15.77 -11.16
C ASP A 163 15.01 14.64 -10.58
N LEU A 164 16.23 14.96 -10.16
CA LEU A 164 17.14 13.99 -9.56
C LEU A 164 16.59 13.41 -8.24
N ARG A 165 15.88 14.22 -7.44
CA ARG A 165 15.22 13.75 -6.21
C ARG A 165 14.07 12.79 -6.50
N ALA A 166 13.19 13.15 -7.44
CA ALA A 166 12.09 12.30 -7.88
C ALA A 166 12.62 10.97 -8.38
N GLN A 167 13.64 10.99 -9.26
CA GLN A 167 14.25 9.79 -9.81
C GLN A 167 14.91 8.94 -8.71
N ARG A 168 15.62 9.56 -7.76
CA ARG A 168 16.28 8.85 -6.65
C ARG A 168 15.30 8.10 -5.76
N VAL A 169 14.13 8.70 -5.45
CA VAL A 169 13.07 8.02 -4.71
C VAL A 169 12.46 6.89 -5.52
N LYS A 170 12.17 7.14 -6.80
CA LYS A 170 11.65 6.12 -7.71
C LYS A 170 12.59 4.92 -7.82
N ASP A 171 13.88 5.15 -8.07
CA ASP A 171 14.87 4.09 -8.18
C ASP A 171 14.99 3.27 -6.89
N PHE A 172 14.91 3.93 -5.74
CA PHE A 172 14.93 3.24 -4.46
C PHE A 172 13.69 2.33 -4.30
N LEU A 173 12.49 2.84 -4.56
CA LEU A 173 11.26 2.05 -4.47
C LEU A 173 11.26 0.88 -5.45
N VAL A 174 11.80 1.08 -6.66
CA VAL A 174 11.99 -0.02 -7.63
C VAL A 174 12.97 -1.05 -7.09
N SER A 175 14.07 -0.63 -6.45
CA SER A 175 15.02 -1.56 -5.82
C SER A 175 14.40 -2.34 -4.65
N GLN A 176 13.33 -1.81 -4.03
CA GLN A 176 12.54 -2.49 -3.01
C GLN A 176 11.45 -3.42 -3.61
N GLY A 177 11.42 -3.59 -4.94
CA GLY A 177 10.52 -4.51 -5.63
C GLY A 177 9.17 -3.91 -6.06
N ILE A 178 9.01 -2.59 -6.03
CA ILE A 178 7.84 -1.93 -6.63
C ILE A 178 8.07 -1.82 -8.14
N ALA A 179 7.11 -2.26 -8.95
CA ALA A 179 7.18 -2.13 -10.40
C ALA A 179 7.21 -0.65 -10.84
N ALA A 180 8.08 -0.32 -11.79
CA ALA A 180 8.32 1.07 -12.20
C ALA A 180 7.08 1.79 -12.75
N GLU A 181 6.15 1.05 -13.37
CA GLU A 181 4.86 1.54 -13.89
C GLU A 181 3.84 1.87 -12.79
N LYS A 182 4.09 1.45 -11.56
CA LYS A 182 3.30 1.81 -10.37
C LYS A 182 3.78 3.11 -9.72
N ILE A 183 4.78 3.77 -10.28
CA ILE A 183 5.36 4.98 -9.71
C ILE A 183 5.42 6.07 -10.78
N ASP A 184 4.58 7.07 -10.64
CA ASP A 184 4.63 8.31 -11.41
C ASP A 184 5.48 9.34 -10.64
N ALA A 185 6.34 10.11 -11.33
CA ALA A 185 7.24 11.05 -10.70
C ALA A 185 7.25 12.39 -11.44
N THR A 186 7.06 13.49 -10.70
CA THR A 186 7.01 14.85 -11.22
C THR A 186 7.93 15.77 -10.42
N ALA A 187 8.68 16.60 -11.12
CA ALA A 187 9.55 17.61 -10.53
C ALA A 187 8.97 19.01 -10.68
N HIS A 188 8.99 19.78 -9.60
CA HIS A 188 8.40 21.11 -9.51
C HIS A 188 9.46 22.22 -9.31
N GLY A 189 10.76 21.88 -9.32
CA GLY A 189 11.79 22.86 -9.08
C GLY A 189 11.58 23.58 -7.74
N LYS A 190 11.52 24.89 -7.76
CA LYS A 190 11.21 25.74 -6.60
C LYS A 190 9.77 26.27 -6.57
N GLU A 191 8.89 25.69 -7.37
CA GLU A 191 7.46 25.99 -7.33
C GLU A 191 6.80 25.37 -6.11
N ASN A 192 5.63 25.86 -5.72
CA ASN A 192 4.81 25.32 -4.61
C ASN A 192 5.61 25.15 -3.30
N GLN A 193 6.37 26.18 -2.95
CA GLN A 193 7.09 26.22 -1.68
C GLN A 193 6.10 26.21 -0.51
N LEU A 194 6.42 25.45 0.53
CA LEU A 194 5.76 25.62 1.81
C LEU A 194 6.15 27.00 2.34
N ASP A 195 5.17 27.80 2.70
CA ASP A 195 5.43 29.08 3.34
C ASP A 195 5.85 28.89 4.81
N LYS A 196 6.26 29.99 5.45
CA LYS A 196 6.73 29.95 6.82
C LYS A 196 5.65 29.55 7.82
N ALA A 197 4.40 29.97 7.59
CA ALA A 197 3.29 29.67 8.48
C ALA A 197 2.96 28.17 8.43
N THR A 198 2.91 27.58 7.24
CA THR A 198 2.73 26.14 7.03
C THR A 198 3.84 25.32 7.73
N VAL A 199 5.10 25.74 7.62
CA VAL A 199 6.19 25.00 8.28
C VAL A 199 6.10 25.11 9.81
N ILE A 200 5.71 26.25 10.36
CA ILE A 200 5.45 26.40 11.80
C ILE A 200 4.31 25.47 12.25
N GLU A 201 3.23 25.41 11.47
CA GLU A 201 2.11 24.52 11.75
C GLU A 201 2.54 23.05 11.73
N LEU A 202 3.29 22.62 10.70
CA LEU A 202 3.84 21.27 10.60
C LEU A 202 4.72 20.92 11.81
N GLN A 203 5.63 21.84 12.22
CA GLN A 203 6.45 21.66 13.41
C GLN A 203 5.62 21.54 14.70
N THR A 204 4.50 22.25 14.78
CA THR A 204 3.63 22.21 15.97
C THR A 204 2.88 20.88 16.05
N LYS A 205 2.51 20.32 14.90
CA LYS A 205 1.80 19.04 14.81
C LYS A 205 2.72 17.81 14.84
N ASP A 206 4.04 18.01 14.61
CA ASP A 206 5.00 16.91 14.58
C ASP A 206 5.22 16.36 16.00
N PRO A 207 4.81 15.11 16.30
CA PRO A 207 4.96 14.52 17.63
C PRO A 207 6.43 14.32 18.03
N ASN A 208 7.34 14.31 17.05
CA ASN A 208 8.77 14.08 17.25
C ASN A 208 9.59 15.37 17.30
N GLN A 209 8.94 16.54 17.19
CA GLN A 209 9.61 17.82 17.21
C GLN A 209 10.11 18.16 18.63
N PRO A 210 11.42 18.22 18.89
CA PRO A 210 11.91 18.65 20.19
C PRO A 210 11.50 20.10 20.47
N PRO A 211 10.99 20.41 21.66
CA PRO A 211 10.53 21.76 22.01
C PRO A 211 11.58 22.85 21.79
N GLU A 212 12.85 22.50 21.98
CA GLU A 212 13.99 23.41 21.93
C GLU A 212 14.43 23.81 20.51
N THR A 213 14.03 23.07 19.49
CA THR A 213 14.47 23.30 18.09
C THR A 213 13.59 24.27 17.33
N ARG A 214 12.42 24.63 17.87
CA ARG A 214 11.42 25.47 17.18
C ARG A 214 11.91 26.87 16.82
N VAL A 215 12.92 27.40 17.47
CA VAL A 215 13.31 28.81 17.37
C VAL A 215 14.72 29.03 16.80
N LYS A 216 15.66 28.10 16.98
CA LYS A 216 17.04 28.28 16.49
C LYS A 216 17.10 27.92 14.99
N ASN A 217 17.45 28.90 14.15
CA ASN A 217 17.63 28.77 12.70
C ASN A 217 16.35 28.43 11.90
N PHE A 218 15.22 29.09 12.20
CA PHE A 218 13.97 28.88 11.47
C PHE A 218 14.14 28.94 9.94
N LYS A 219 15.00 29.84 9.40
CA LYS A 219 15.27 29.90 7.97
C LYS A 219 15.85 28.58 7.42
N ALA A 220 16.76 27.95 8.15
CA ALA A 220 17.36 26.68 7.74
C ALA A 220 16.33 25.54 7.78
N THR A 221 15.46 25.54 8.80
CA THR A 221 14.33 24.60 8.90
C THR A 221 13.37 24.77 7.73
N TRP A 222 12.92 25.97 7.46
CA TRP A 222 12.01 26.24 6.34
C TRP A 222 12.60 25.80 4.99
N LEU A 223 13.89 26.06 4.74
CA LEU A 223 14.58 25.55 3.56
C LEU A 223 14.64 24.02 3.53
N ALA A 224 14.86 23.38 4.68
CA ALA A 224 14.92 21.93 4.79
C ALA A 224 13.57 21.26 4.44
N TYR A 225 12.46 21.79 4.95
CA TYR A 225 11.12 21.32 4.62
C TYR A 225 10.78 21.46 3.11
N ASN A 226 11.40 22.41 2.42
CA ASN A 226 11.21 22.63 0.99
C ASN A 226 12.14 21.77 0.10
N ARG A 227 13.07 21.01 0.68
CA ARG A 227 13.87 20.00 -0.03
C ARG A 227 13.26 18.62 0.15
N ARG A 228 12.12 18.37 -0.45
CA ARG A 228 11.32 17.18 -0.18
C ARG A 228 10.81 16.50 -1.44
N VAL A 229 10.37 15.28 -1.27
CA VAL A 229 9.48 14.56 -2.18
C VAL A 229 8.23 14.18 -1.40
N ASP A 230 7.10 14.72 -1.82
CA ASP A 230 5.79 14.34 -1.31
C ASP A 230 5.28 13.11 -2.07
N ILE A 231 4.51 12.26 -1.41
CA ILE A 231 4.00 11.00 -1.96
C ILE A 231 2.48 10.98 -1.84
N LEU A 232 1.81 10.61 -2.91
CA LEU A 232 0.36 10.46 -2.97
C LEU A 232 0.01 9.03 -3.38
N LEU A 233 -0.91 8.41 -2.66
CA LEU A 233 -1.47 7.10 -3.02
C LEU A 233 -2.73 7.29 -3.88
N LEU A 234 -2.70 6.78 -5.09
CA LEU A 234 -3.84 6.78 -6.01
C LEU A 234 -4.51 5.40 -6.01
N PRO A 235 -5.83 5.32 -6.16
CA PRO A 235 -6.78 6.40 -6.40
C PRO A 235 -7.31 7.10 -5.14
N THR A 236 -6.89 6.71 -3.94
CA THR A 236 -7.44 7.23 -2.67
C THR A 236 -7.17 8.71 -2.43
N ASN A 237 -6.16 9.28 -3.11
CA ASN A 237 -5.63 10.61 -2.89
C ASN A 237 -5.10 10.85 -1.47
N ALA A 238 -4.73 9.78 -0.76
CA ALA A 238 -4.05 9.88 0.52
C ALA A 238 -2.66 10.47 0.32
N ALA A 239 -2.38 11.61 0.96
CA ALA A 239 -1.12 12.34 0.84
C ALA A 239 -0.18 12.02 2.00
N SER A 240 1.13 12.14 1.73
CA SER A 240 2.16 11.93 2.73
C SER A 240 2.17 13.01 3.81
N GLU A 241 2.40 12.55 5.04
CA GLU A 241 2.70 13.42 6.17
C GLU A 241 4.08 14.07 5.99
N ARG A 242 4.18 15.37 6.27
CA ARG A 242 5.40 16.16 6.06
C ARG A 242 6.18 16.34 7.37
N PHE A 243 6.27 15.29 8.18
CA PHE A 243 7.04 15.34 9.42
C PHE A 243 8.54 15.19 9.14
N TYR A 244 9.31 16.18 9.55
CA TYR A 244 10.75 16.16 9.38
C TYR A 244 11.41 15.22 10.40
N PRO A 245 12.43 14.43 10.02
CA PRO A 245 13.01 13.41 10.89
C PRO A 245 13.97 14.00 11.95
N HIS A 246 13.48 14.88 12.81
CA HIS A 246 14.30 15.60 13.82
C HIS A 246 15.04 14.65 14.77
N ASN A 247 14.43 13.53 15.12
CA ASN A 247 14.97 12.55 16.07
C ASN A 247 15.87 11.49 15.41
N ALA A 248 15.99 11.49 14.08
CA ALA A 248 16.87 10.55 13.41
C ALA A 248 18.35 10.89 13.67
N ALA A 249 19.16 9.86 13.87
CA ALA A 249 20.60 10.02 14.12
C ALA A 249 21.35 10.77 12.99
N ASP A 250 20.82 10.70 11.78
CA ASP A 250 21.36 11.34 10.58
C ASP A 250 20.62 12.63 10.17
N SER A 251 19.70 13.12 11.01
CA SER A 251 18.90 14.34 10.74
C SER A 251 19.77 15.56 10.41
N GLN A 252 20.95 15.68 11.03
CA GLN A 252 21.87 16.77 10.76
C GLN A 252 22.43 16.76 9.32
N LEU A 253 22.55 15.59 8.69
CA LEU A 253 22.99 15.47 7.30
C LEU A 253 22.00 16.13 6.33
N LEU A 254 20.73 16.15 6.67
CA LEU A 254 19.70 16.80 5.87
C LEU A 254 19.78 18.34 5.88
N TRP A 255 20.43 18.92 6.88
CA TRP A 255 20.65 20.38 6.98
C TRP A 255 21.87 20.85 6.21
N GLN A 256 22.83 19.97 5.96
CA GLN A 256 24.14 20.28 5.42
C GLN A 256 24.25 19.93 3.93
N ARG A 257 25.27 20.45 3.28
CA ARG A 257 25.74 19.94 2.00
C ARG A 257 26.69 18.78 2.28
N PRO A 258 26.34 17.52 1.94
CA PRO A 258 27.23 16.40 2.16
C PRO A 258 28.56 16.59 1.45
N LYS A 259 29.65 16.23 2.10
CA LYS A 259 30.95 16.10 1.44
C LYS A 259 31.07 14.67 0.93
N PRO A 260 31.33 14.43 -0.37
CA PRO A 260 31.56 13.08 -0.89
C PRO A 260 32.71 12.42 -0.13
N SER A 261 32.48 11.25 0.43
CA SER A 261 33.56 10.48 1.02
C SER A 261 34.44 9.88 -0.08
N ARG A 262 35.74 9.65 0.18
CA ARG A 262 36.64 8.99 -0.80
C ARG A 262 36.08 7.68 -1.36
N ARG A 263 35.37 6.88 -0.54
CA ARG A 263 34.69 5.64 -0.98
C ARG A 263 33.57 5.86 -2.00
N ALA A 264 32.84 6.96 -1.92
CA ALA A 264 31.76 7.26 -2.87
C ALA A 264 32.33 7.73 -4.25
N VAL A 265 33.57 8.23 -4.27
CA VAL A 265 34.28 8.63 -5.49
C VAL A 265 34.80 7.39 -6.24
N GLU A 266 35.29 6.39 -5.53
CA GLU A 266 35.83 5.15 -6.13
C GLU A 266 34.74 4.24 -6.74
N SER A 267 33.54 4.23 -6.17
CA SER A 267 32.41 3.43 -6.70
C SER A 267 31.73 4.03 -7.96
N SER A 268 32.03 5.27 -8.31
CA SER A 268 31.51 5.94 -9.51
C SER A 268 32.50 5.94 -10.69
N SER A 269 33.67 5.30 -10.51
CA SER A 269 34.75 5.24 -11.53
C SER A 269 34.93 3.83 -12.14
N ASN A 270 34.04 2.90 -11.82
CA ASN A 270 34.00 1.54 -12.41
C ASN A 270 32.76 1.31 -13.24
#